data_69c4161a5f7460a8873c9efb6f3b8776
#
_entry.id   69c4161a5f7460a8873c9efb6f3b8776
#
_cell.length_a   1.000
_cell.length_b   1.000
_cell.length_c   1.000
_cell.angle_alpha   90.00
_cell.angle_beta   90.00
_cell.angle_gamma   90.00
#
_symmetry.space_group_name_H-M   'P 1'
#
loop_
_entity.id
_entity.type
_entity.pdbx_description
1 polymer ?
#
loop_
_entity_poly.entity_id
_entity_poly.type
_entity_poly.pdbx_seq_one_letter_code
_entity_poly.pdbx_strand_id
1 'polypeptide(L)'
;MNDPSLTSVGRALAVLDAFRAGDQSLSLAELAARTGFYKSTILRLAQSLQRSNYLVRLEGGGYQLGAALIRLGEICKRATRIDDHALPVLQQLVEATGESATLYVRRGDQRFCLRRVDSRRTLRDHIREGDLLPLTIGAPGRVFMYFDSGVVASAARGEVPVEFRTDPSLPMPIVTRGEYEPELASIACGVFGPQDELLGVICLTGLGIRFQRKAAQEMGATLLEACQRLTGVLGGDLHHYASRKTVRTRAPVRR
;
A
#
# COMPACT_ATOMS: atom_id res chain seq x y z
N MET A 1 -8.43 -25.11 -1.57
CA MET A 1 -9.40 -25.44 -2.61
C MET A 1 -8.72 -25.34 -3.95
N ASN A 2 -8.62 -26.44 -4.73
CA ASN A 2 -7.97 -26.42 -6.04
C ASN A 2 -8.90 -25.67 -7.01
N ASP A 3 -8.61 -24.43 -7.33
CA ASP A 3 -9.37 -23.69 -8.34
C ASP A 3 -9.04 -24.27 -9.74
N PRO A 4 -9.98 -24.98 -10.39
CA PRO A 4 -9.75 -25.58 -11.71
C PRO A 4 -9.53 -24.53 -12.82
N SER A 5 -9.84 -23.26 -12.58
CA SER A 5 -9.67 -22.14 -13.52
C SER A 5 -8.22 -21.67 -13.64
N LEU A 6 -7.33 -22.00 -12.68
CA LEU A 6 -5.96 -21.57 -12.70
C LEU A 6 -5.15 -22.27 -13.81
N THR A 7 -4.64 -21.49 -14.74
CA THR A 7 -3.69 -21.92 -15.77
C THR A 7 -2.38 -22.44 -15.14
N SER A 8 -1.53 -23.13 -15.91
CA SER A 8 -0.21 -23.56 -15.43
C SER A 8 0.64 -22.39 -14.92
N VAL A 9 0.52 -21.21 -15.56
CA VAL A 9 1.18 -19.98 -15.11
C VAL A 9 0.61 -19.50 -13.78
N GLY A 10 -0.72 -19.44 -13.65
CA GLY A 10 -1.37 -19.05 -12.39
C GLY A 10 -1.00 -19.94 -11.22
N ARG A 11 -0.88 -21.27 -11.45
CA ARG A 11 -0.42 -22.20 -10.41
C ARG A 11 1.04 -22.00 -10.05
N ALA A 12 1.91 -21.67 -11.01
CA ALA A 12 3.32 -21.37 -10.72
C ALA A 12 3.46 -20.08 -9.88
N LEU A 13 2.68 -19.04 -10.22
CA LEU A 13 2.63 -17.83 -9.43
C LEU A 13 2.10 -18.08 -8.02
N ALA A 14 1.04 -18.88 -7.85
CA ALA A 14 0.51 -19.23 -6.54
C ALA A 14 1.54 -19.96 -5.65
N VAL A 15 2.50 -20.71 -6.22
CA VAL A 15 3.62 -21.29 -5.46
C VAL A 15 4.56 -20.21 -4.95
N LEU A 16 4.82 -19.14 -5.71
CA LEU A 16 5.62 -18.01 -5.26
C LEU A 16 4.88 -17.19 -4.20
N ASP A 17 3.59 -16.95 -4.39
CA ASP A 17 2.73 -16.19 -3.47
C ASP A 17 2.46 -16.93 -2.15
N ALA A 18 2.79 -18.22 -2.08
CA ALA A 18 2.71 -18.98 -0.83
C ALA A 18 3.75 -18.55 0.22
N PHE A 19 4.83 -17.87 -0.20
CA PHE A 19 5.83 -17.34 0.72
C PHE A 19 5.31 -16.06 1.39
N ARG A 20 5.56 -15.94 2.70
CA ARG A 20 5.15 -14.80 3.53
C ARG A 20 6.36 -14.10 4.11
N ALA A 21 6.18 -12.87 4.56
CA ALA A 21 7.21 -12.12 5.26
C ALA A 21 7.72 -12.94 6.46
N GLY A 22 9.05 -13.10 6.56
CA GLY A 22 9.71 -13.89 7.58
C GLY A 22 10.00 -15.34 7.21
N ASP A 23 9.41 -15.88 6.15
CA ASP A 23 9.76 -17.23 5.66
C ASP A 23 11.16 -17.22 5.05
N GLN A 24 12.10 -17.94 5.64
CA GLN A 24 13.41 -18.16 5.04
C GLN A 24 13.37 -19.28 3.99
N SER A 25 12.57 -20.30 4.26
CA SER A 25 12.32 -21.41 3.33
C SER A 25 11.00 -22.09 3.66
N LEU A 26 10.41 -22.77 2.67
CA LEU A 26 9.23 -23.61 2.85
C LEU A 26 9.53 -25.04 2.38
N SER A 27 9.10 -26.02 3.15
CA SER A 27 9.11 -27.42 2.75
C SER A 27 8.03 -27.68 1.69
N LEU A 28 8.15 -28.81 0.98
CA LEU A 28 7.11 -29.26 0.05
C LEU A 28 5.73 -29.45 0.73
N ALA A 29 5.73 -29.85 2.01
CA ALA A 29 4.50 -30.05 2.77
C ALA A 29 3.82 -28.71 3.09
N GLU A 30 4.58 -27.68 3.49
CA GLU A 30 4.08 -26.36 3.76
C GLU A 30 3.55 -25.67 2.50
N LEU A 31 4.26 -25.79 1.37
CA LEU A 31 3.79 -25.32 0.07
C LEU A 31 2.46 -25.97 -0.31
N ALA A 32 2.33 -27.30 -0.09
CA ALA A 32 1.08 -28.01 -0.35
C ALA A 32 -0.05 -27.54 0.56
N ALA A 33 0.23 -27.31 1.83
CA ALA A 33 -0.76 -26.83 2.79
C ALA A 33 -1.23 -25.41 2.45
N ARG A 34 -0.31 -24.51 2.05
CA ARG A 34 -0.63 -23.09 1.75
C ARG A 34 -1.32 -22.91 0.41
N THR A 35 -0.95 -23.69 -0.62
CA THR A 35 -1.53 -23.58 -1.97
C THR A 35 -2.76 -24.46 -2.20
N GLY A 36 -2.93 -25.49 -1.40
CA GLY A 36 -3.93 -26.56 -1.63
C GLY A 36 -3.59 -27.49 -2.80
N PHE A 37 -2.38 -27.40 -3.38
CA PHE A 37 -1.98 -28.23 -4.51
C PHE A 37 -1.39 -29.57 -4.07
N TYR A 38 -1.54 -30.59 -4.91
CA TYR A 38 -0.87 -31.87 -4.69
C TYR A 38 0.67 -31.69 -4.78
N LYS A 39 1.40 -32.43 -3.94
CA LYS A 39 2.88 -32.40 -3.89
C LYS A 39 3.53 -32.65 -5.26
N SER A 40 2.98 -33.54 -6.07
CA SER A 40 3.45 -33.83 -7.44
C SER A 40 3.32 -32.59 -8.35
N THR A 41 2.23 -31.83 -8.22
CA THR A 41 2.02 -30.60 -8.97
C THR A 41 3.08 -29.55 -8.58
N ILE A 42 3.29 -29.36 -7.27
CA ILE A 42 4.28 -28.41 -6.75
C ILE A 42 5.69 -28.79 -7.23
N LEU A 43 6.08 -30.07 -7.17
CA LEU A 43 7.38 -30.53 -7.65
C LEU A 43 7.62 -30.13 -9.10
N ARG A 44 6.66 -30.38 -9.99
CA ARG A 44 6.76 -30.01 -11.41
C ARG A 44 6.85 -28.50 -11.63
N LEU A 45 6.06 -27.70 -10.91
CA LEU A 45 6.09 -26.25 -10.98
C LEU A 45 7.40 -25.69 -10.42
N ALA A 46 7.86 -26.23 -9.27
CA ALA A 46 9.10 -25.83 -8.64
C ALA A 46 10.31 -26.10 -9.55
N GLN A 47 10.33 -27.21 -10.28
CA GLN A 47 11.41 -27.48 -11.26
C GLN A 47 11.46 -26.39 -12.35
N SER A 48 10.31 -25.96 -12.86
CA SER A 48 10.24 -24.89 -13.87
C SER A 48 10.70 -23.55 -13.28
N LEU A 49 10.25 -23.20 -12.08
CA LEU A 49 10.65 -21.99 -11.37
C LEU A 49 12.14 -21.97 -11.02
N GLN A 50 12.72 -23.12 -10.67
CA GLN A 50 14.15 -23.25 -10.39
C GLN A 50 15.01 -23.03 -11.66
N ARG A 51 14.60 -23.56 -12.82
CA ARG A 51 15.31 -23.33 -14.10
C ARG A 51 15.44 -21.84 -14.44
N SER A 52 14.48 -21.04 -13.99
CA SER A 52 14.44 -19.58 -14.22
C SER A 52 14.90 -18.78 -13.00
N ASN A 53 15.48 -19.41 -11.98
CA ASN A 53 15.95 -18.80 -10.74
C ASN A 53 14.88 -18.04 -9.94
N TYR A 54 13.60 -18.39 -10.09
CA TYR A 54 12.51 -17.87 -9.24
C TYR A 54 12.41 -18.60 -7.91
N LEU A 55 12.84 -19.88 -7.87
CA LEU A 55 12.99 -20.67 -6.65
C LEU A 55 14.40 -21.27 -6.61
N VAL A 56 14.87 -21.52 -5.40
CA VAL A 56 16.08 -22.29 -5.10
C VAL A 56 15.70 -23.46 -4.20
N ARG A 57 16.17 -24.65 -4.50
CA ARG A 57 16.04 -25.80 -3.61
C ARG A 57 17.27 -25.87 -2.71
N LEU A 58 17.04 -25.92 -1.42
CA LEU A 58 18.08 -26.01 -0.40
C LEU A 58 18.52 -27.47 -0.21
N GLU A 59 19.74 -27.71 0.26
CA GLU A 59 20.26 -29.02 0.55
C GLU A 59 19.39 -29.83 1.52
N GLY A 60 18.76 -29.17 2.51
CA GLY A 60 17.77 -29.72 3.43
C GLY A 60 16.41 -30.04 2.80
N GLY A 61 16.22 -29.88 1.48
CA GLY A 61 14.99 -30.25 0.77
C GLY A 61 13.90 -29.15 0.78
N GLY A 62 14.10 -28.02 1.45
CA GLY A 62 13.23 -26.85 1.41
C GLY A 62 13.39 -26.01 0.15
N TYR A 63 12.46 -25.08 -0.06
CA TYR A 63 12.48 -24.13 -1.17
C TYR A 63 12.60 -22.72 -0.64
N GLN A 64 13.36 -21.88 -1.31
CA GLN A 64 13.55 -20.46 -1.03
C GLN A 64 13.26 -19.64 -2.30
N LEU A 65 12.83 -18.39 -2.13
CA LEU A 65 12.66 -17.46 -3.25
C LEU A 65 14.02 -17.16 -3.90
N GLY A 66 14.05 -17.17 -5.22
CA GLY A 66 15.28 -17.04 -6.02
C GLY A 66 15.58 -15.59 -6.44
N ALA A 67 16.84 -15.37 -6.84
CA ALA A 67 17.38 -14.06 -7.21
C ALA A 67 16.68 -13.38 -8.40
N ALA A 68 15.97 -14.13 -9.25
CA ALA A 68 15.18 -13.56 -10.35
C ALA A 68 14.14 -12.57 -9.83
N LEU A 69 13.56 -12.82 -8.65
CA LEU A 69 12.57 -11.91 -8.04
C LEU A 69 13.22 -10.60 -7.59
N ILE A 70 14.42 -10.62 -7.04
CA ILE A 70 15.17 -9.40 -6.67
C ILE A 70 15.42 -8.57 -7.93
N ARG A 71 15.95 -9.18 -9.00
CA ARG A 71 16.23 -8.50 -10.27
C ARG A 71 14.98 -7.86 -10.87
N LEU A 72 13.86 -8.59 -10.91
CA LEU A 72 12.60 -8.06 -11.44
C LEU A 72 12.02 -6.97 -10.55
N GLY A 73 12.13 -7.12 -9.24
CA GLY A 73 11.74 -6.10 -8.27
C GLY A 73 12.49 -4.79 -8.49
N GLU A 74 13.81 -4.84 -8.71
CA GLU A 74 14.61 -3.66 -9.01
C GLU A 74 14.23 -2.99 -10.35
N ILE A 75 13.92 -3.78 -11.39
CA ILE A 75 13.43 -3.24 -12.67
C ILE A 75 12.08 -2.55 -12.46
N CYS A 76 11.18 -3.19 -11.74
CA CYS A 76 9.86 -2.65 -11.43
C CYS A 76 9.96 -1.33 -10.63
N LYS A 77 10.83 -1.28 -9.62
CA LYS A 77 11.09 -0.08 -8.83
C LYS A 77 11.56 1.09 -9.70
N ARG A 78 12.51 0.84 -10.63
CA ARG A 78 13.04 1.88 -11.53
C ARG A 78 12.01 2.42 -12.53
N ALA A 79 11.00 1.62 -12.87
CA ALA A 79 9.93 2.03 -13.79
C ALA A 79 8.89 2.97 -13.14
N THR A 80 8.93 3.12 -11.81
CA THR A 80 7.93 3.92 -11.07
C THR A 80 8.53 5.29 -10.76
N ARG A 81 8.15 6.32 -11.51
CA ARG A 81 8.65 7.70 -11.34
C ARG A 81 8.50 8.26 -9.93
N ILE A 82 7.42 7.93 -9.24
CA ILE A 82 7.19 8.38 -7.85
C ILE A 82 8.26 7.82 -6.90
N ASP A 83 8.76 6.62 -7.16
CA ASP A 83 9.77 5.95 -6.34
C ASP A 83 11.10 6.71 -6.30
N ASP A 84 11.52 7.29 -7.43
CA ASP A 84 12.78 8.03 -7.54
C ASP A 84 12.81 9.27 -6.64
N HIS A 85 11.65 9.88 -6.40
CA HIS A 85 11.52 11.12 -5.63
C HIS A 85 11.00 10.90 -4.19
N ALA A 86 10.41 9.75 -3.90
CA ALA A 86 9.73 9.52 -2.63
C ALA A 86 10.70 9.30 -1.46
N LEU A 87 11.79 8.56 -1.66
CA LEU A 87 12.67 8.17 -0.57
C LEU A 87 13.24 9.36 0.23
N PRO A 88 13.76 10.43 -0.40
CA PRO A 88 14.21 11.61 0.33
C PRO A 88 13.08 12.31 1.11
N VAL A 89 11.86 12.32 0.55
CA VAL A 89 10.68 12.91 1.20
C VAL A 89 10.31 12.11 2.44
N LEU A 90 10.28 10.77 2.35
CA LEU A 90 10.00 9.90 3.50
C LEU A 90 11.06 10.07 4.61
N GLN A 91 12.34 10.18 4.26
CA GLN A 91 13.42 10.43 5.22
C GLN A 91 13.22 11.75 5.96
N GLN A 92 12.94 12.84 5.24
CA GLN A 92 12.65 14.15 5.84
C GLN A 92 11.42 14.10 6.76
N LEU A 93 10.38 13.38 6.38
CA LEU A 93 9.19 13.18 7.20
C LEU A 93 9.50 12.45 8.51
N VAL A 94 10.29 11.37 8.44
CA VAL A 94 10.71 10.64 9.65
C VAL A 94 11.58 11.50 10.55
N GLU A 95 12.51 12.28 10.00
CA GLU A 95 13.35 13.21 10.77
C GLU A 95 12.51 14.30 11.46
N ALA A 96 11.54 14.87 10.76
CA ALA A 96 10.72 15.95 11.28
C ALA A 96 9.68 15.48 12.30
N THR A 97 9.13 14.27 12.15
CA THR A 97 8.00 13.81 12.97
C THR A 97 8.38 12.73 13.99
N GLY A 98 9.47 12.02 13.75
CA GLY A 98 9.88 10.86 14.54
C GLY A 98 9.00 9.62 14.34
N GLU A 99 8.02 9.64 13.41
CA GLU A 99 7.14 8.53 13.10
C GLU A 99 7.52 7.85 11.79
N SER A 100 7.11 6.60 11.58
CA SER A 100 7.38 5.88 10.33
C SER A 100 6.64 6.52 9.16
N ALA A 101 7.30 6.65 8.02
CA ALA A 101 6.73 7.20 6.79
C ALA A 101 6.70 6.14 5.69
N THR A 102 5.56 5.97 5.03
CA THR A 102 5.34 4.93 4.04
C THR A 102 4.67 5.51 2.80
N LEU A 103 5.18 5.16 1.62
CA LEU A 103 4.51 5.38 0.35
C LEU A 103 3.76 4.11 -0.05
N TYR A 104 2.46 4.24 -0.19
CA TYR A 104 1.58 3.20 -0.73
C TYR A 104 1.17 3.51 -2.16
N VAL A 105 1.09 2.47 -2.99
CA VAL A 105 0.46 2.51 -4.30
C VAL A 105 -0.64 1.44 -4.39
N ARG A 106 -1.63 1.66 -5.24
CA ARG A 106 -2.71 0.69 -5.43
C ARG A 106 -2.25 -0.52 -6.23
N ARG A 107 -2.70 -1.70 -5.83
CA ARG A 107 -2.57 -2.96 -6.57
C ARG A 107 -3.90 -3.73 -6.48
N GLY A 108 -4.78 -3.53 -7.47
CA GLY A 108 -6.13 -4.13 -7.46
C GLY A 108 -6.98 -3.59 -6.30
N ASP A 109 -7.42 -4.48 -5.43
CA ASP A 109 -8.19 -4.23 -4.20
C ASP A 109 -7.31 -4.04 -2.94
N GLN A 110 -5.99 -4.00 -3.12
CA GLN A 110 -5.01 -3.84 -2.06
C GLN A 110 -4.15 -2.60 -2.29
N ARG A 111 -3.55 -2.10 -1.21
CA ARG A 111 -2.46 -1.14 -1.25
C ARG A 111 -1.12 -1.84 -1.02
N PHE A 112 -0.17 -1.54 -1.83
CA PHE A 112 1.18 -2.08 -1.80
C PHE A 112 2.13 -1.08 -1.13
N CYS A 113 2.88 -1.52 -0.14
CA CYS A 113 3.93 -0.74 0.49
C CYS A 113 5.14 -0.65 -0.47
N LEU A 114 5.22 0.44 -1.23
CA LEU A 114 6.25 0.60 -2.26
C LEU A 114 7.58 1.05 -1.65
N ARG A 115 7.54 2.02 -0.73
CA ARG A 115 8.69 2.55 0.00
C ARG A 115 8.33 2.84 1.44
N ARG A 116 9.32 2.63 2.31
CA ARG A 116 9.15 2.91 3.72
C ARG A 116 10.46 3.36 4.37
N VAL A 117 10.34 4.30 5.28
CA VAL A 117 11.37 4.67 6.22
C VAL A 117 10.82 4.50 7.63
N ASP A 118 11.46 3.64 8.41
CA ASP A 118 11.04 3.33 9.76
C ASP A 118 11.38 4.46 10.75
N SER A 119 10.49 4.68 11.70
CA SER A 119 10.78 5.43 12.91
C SER A 119 11.99 4.83 13.65
N ARG A 120 12.84 5.69 14.23
CA ARG A 120 13.93 5.26 15.11
C ARG A 120 13.44 4.79 16.48
N ARG A 121 12.14 4.89 16.74
CA ARG A 121 11.52 4.46 18.01
C ARG A 121 11.41 2.94 18.08
N THR A 122 11.58 2.38 19.27
CA THR A 122 11.47 0.93 19.50
C THR A 122 10.04 0.43 19.25
N LEU A 123 9.03 1.20 19.69
CA LEU A 123 7.62 0.85 19.49
C LEU A 123 7.10 1.53 18.21
N ARG A 124 6.90 0.74 17.17
CA ARG A 124 6.35 1.12 15.87
C ARG A 124 5.55 -0.04 15.27
N ASP A 125 4.81 0.21 14.20
CA ASP A 125 4.20 -0.86 13.42
C ASP A 125 5.28 -1.71 12.70
N HIS A 126 4.88 -2.86 12.17
CA HIS A 126 5.78 -3.83 11.54
C HIS A 126 5.61 -3.96 10.03
N ILE A 127 4.95 -2.97 9.39
CA ILE A 127 4.79 -2.93 7.93
C ILE A 127 6.16 -2.83 7.26
N ARG A 128 6.32 -3.52 6.13
CA ARG A 128 7.57 -3.57 5.36
C ARG A 128 7.33 -3.25 3.89
N GLU A 129 8.36 -2.82 3.20
CA GLU A 129 8.34 -2.73 1.74
C GLU A 129 7.99 -4.10 1.15
N GLY A 130 7.05 -4.12 0.21
CA GLY A 130 6.52 -5.33 -0.39
C GLY A 130 5.21 -5.83 0.22
N ASP A 131 4.81 -5.36 1.39
CA ASP A 131 3.56 -5.79 2.02
C ASP A 131 2.34 -5.32 1.23
N LEU A 132 1.35 -6.20 1.17
CA LEU A 132 0.01 -5.93 0.66
C LEU A 132 -0.96 -5.81 1.83
N LEU A 133 -1.69 -4.71 1.88
CA LEU A 133 -2.65 -4.42 2.94
C LEU A 133 -4.03 -4.13 2.32
N PRO A 134 -5.13 -4.31 3.07
CA PRO A 134 -6.46 -3.94 2.61
C PRO A 134 -6.50 -2.49 2.15
N LEU A 135 -7.09 -2.25 0.96
CA LEU A 135 -7.16 -0.92 0.37
C LEU A 135 -7.94 0.07 1.23
N THR A 136 -8.98 -0.41 1.90
CA THR A 136 -10.01 0.43 2.53
C THR A 136 -9.74 0.81 3.99
N ILE A 137 -8.73 0.24 4.63
CA ILE A 137 -8.48 0.41 6.08
C ILE A 137 -7.47 1.53 6.36
N GLY A 138 -7.77 2.34 7.37
CA GLY A 138 -6.89 3.40 7.88
C GLY A 138 -6.83 4.64 6.99
N ALA A 139 -6.06 5.65 7.40
CA ALA A 139 -5.97 6.92 6.70
C ALA A 139 -5.56 6.78 5.23
N PRO A 140 -4.56 5.94 4.84
CA PRO A 140 -4.23 5.76 3.43
C PRO A 140 -5.36 5.12 2.64
N GLY A 141 -6.11 4.18 3.24
CA GLY A 141 -7.29 3.60 2.60
C GLY A 141 -8.33 4.64 2.25
N ARG A 142 -8.59 5.54 3.18
CA ARG A 142 -9.53 6.65 2.96
C ARG A 142 -9.09 7.58 1.83
N VAL A 143 -7.79 7.87 1.68
CA VAL A 143 -7.27 8.66 0.56
C VAL A 143 -7.52 7.94 -0.78
N PHE A 144 -7.24 6.63 -0.87
CA PHE A 144 -7.54 5.86 -2.08
C PHE A 144 -9.03 5.86 -2.41
N MET A 145 -9.89 5.69 -1.40
CA MET A 145 -11.35 5.72 -1.57
C MET A 145 -11.86 7.04 -2.15
N TYR A 146 -11.16 8.14 -1.85
CA TYR A 146 -11.54 9.48 -2.31
C TYR A 146 -11.08 9.82 -3.70
N PHE A 147 -9.82 9.54 -3.95
CA PHE A 147 -9.09 10.14 -5.07
C PHE A 147 -8.71 9.15 -6.16
N ASP A 148 -8.75 7.83 -5.87
CA ASP A 148 -8.49 6.84 -6.93
C ASP A 148 -9.76 6.59 -7.72
N SER A 149 -9.75 6.99 -8.99
CA SER A 149 -10.90 6.91 -9.89
C SER A 149 -11.43 5.46 -10.05
N GLY A 150 -10.57 4.47 -10.02
CA GLY A 150 -10.96 3.07 -10.10
C GLY A 150 -11.66 2.59 -8.83
N VAL A 151 -11.23 3.05 -7.65
CA VAL A 151 -11.89 2.74 -6.37
C VAL A 151 -13.23 3.46 -6.30
N VAL A 152 -13.30 4.72 -6.67
CA VAL A 152 -14.54 5.51 -6.73
C VAL A 152 -15.57 4.84 -7.66
N ALA A 153 -15.13 4.35 -8.83
CA ALA A 153 -16.00 3.64 -9.75
C ALA A 153 -16.49 2.30 -9.18
N SER A 154 -15.65 1.54 -8.48
CA SER A 154 -16.04 0.29 -7.80
C SER A 154 -17.04 0.56 -6.66
N ALA A 155 -16.84 1.61 -5.90
CA ALA A 155 -17.79 2.04 -4.87
C ALA A 155 -19.16 2.42 -5.45
N ALA A 156 -19.17 3.08 -6.61
CA ALA A 156 -20.42 3.43 -7.30
C ALA A 156 -21.20 2.18 -7.78
N ARG A 157 -20.51 1.07 -8.08
CA ARG A 157 -21.12 -0.22 -8.41
C ARG A 157 -21.54 -1.06 -7.19
N GLY A 158 -21.33 -0.56 -5.98
CA GLY A 158 -21.67 -1.28 -4.74
C GLY A 158 -20.67 -2.38 -4.35
N GLU A 159 -19.49 -2.43 -4.98
CA GLU A 159 -18.44 -3.40 -4.71
C GLU A 159 -17.64 -3.05 -3.44
N VAL A 160 -17.83 -1.83 -2.92
CA VAL A 160 -17.21 -1.33 -1.69
C VAL A 160 -18.32 -1.03 -0.66
N PRO A 161 -18.18 -1.45 0.61
CA PRO A 161 -19.17 -1.21 1.64
C PRO A 161 -19.56 0.26 1.80
N VAL A 162 -20.86 0.52 2.03
CA VAL A 162 -21.43 1.89 2.11
C VAL A 162 -20.83 2.71 3.25
N GLU A 163 -20.42 2.05 4.33
CA GLU A 163 -19.75 2.67 5.49
C GLU A 163 -18.43 3.38 5.16
N PHE A 164 -17.82 3.03 4.02
CA PHE A 164 -16.60 3.66 3.50
C PHE A 164 -16.87 4.77 2.47
N ARG A 165 -18.13 5.12 2.23
CA ARG A 165 -18.48 6.30 1.46
C ARG A 165 -18.14 7.53 2.29
N THR A 166 -16.96 8.01 2.09
CA THR A 166 -16.42 9.14 2.81
C THR A 166 -17.02 10.45 2.25
N ASP A 167 -17.11 11.46 3.09
CA ASP A 167 -17.55 12.81 2.71
C ASP A 167 -16.49 13.44 1.78
N PRO A 168 -16.81 13.77 0.51
CA PRO A 168 -15.87 14.40 -0.42
C PRO A 168 -15.41 15.80 0.03
N SER A 169 -15.93 16.33 1.13
CA SER A 169 -15.49 17.58 1.71
C SER A 169 -14.34 17.45 2.71
N LEU A 170 -13.90 16.23 3.05
CA LEU A 170 -12.80 16.05 4.01
C LEU A 170 -11.48 16.54 3.40
N PRO A 171 -10.86 17.57 4.01
CA PRO A 171 -9.58 18.07 3.54
C PRO A 171 -8.46 17.05 3.84
N MET A 172 -7.48 16.95 2.94
CA MET A 172 -6.21 16.31 3.27
C MET A 172 -5.42 17.20 4.24
N PRO A 173 -4.63 16.59 5.13
CA PRO A 173 -4.41 15.15 5.34
C PRO A 173 -5.53 14.49 6.14
N ILE A 174 -5.76 13.21 5.89
CA ILE A 174 -6.75 12.39 6.61
C ILE A 174 -6.07 11.75 7.81
N VAL A 175 -6.75 11.77 8.97
CA VAL A 175 -6.27 11.17 10.22
C VAL A 175 -7.21 10.06 10.65
N THR A 176 -6.65 8.89 11.01
CA THR A 176 -7.42 7.78 11.62
C THR A 176 -6.72 7.26 12.87
N ARG A 177 -7.50 6.64 13.76
CA ARG A 177 -7.01 6.02 14.99
C ARG A 177 -7.71 4.67 15.20
N GLY A 178 -6.93 3.63 15.51
CA GLY A 178 -7.45 2.32 15.86
C GLY A 178 -8.13 1.56 14.72
N GLU A 179 -8.00 2.00 13.45
CA GLU A 179 -8.68 1.34 12.33
C GLU A 179 -7.90 0.11 11.82
N TYR A 180 -6.59 0.14 11.86
CA TYR A 180 -5.75 -0.99 11.45
C TYR A 180 -5.39 -1.86 12.66
N GLU A 181 -4.89 -1.23 13.71
CA GLU A 181 -4.60 -1.81 15.03
C GLU A 181 -5.07 -0.82 16.09
N PRO A 182 -5.67 -1.27 17.21
CA PRO A 182 -6.28 -0.38 18.20
C PRO A 182 -5.32 0.68 18.78
N GLU A 183 -4.04 0.33 18.92
CA GLU A 183 -3.01 1.19 19.47
C GLU A 183 -2.39 2.14 18.46
N LEU A 184 -2.64 1.94 17.17
CA LEU A 184 -2.02 2.72 16.10
C LEU A 184 -2.89 3.88 15.64
N ALA A 185 -2.23 4.94 15.21
CA ALA A 185 -2.83 6.03 14.46
C ALA A 185 -2.04 6.29 13.18
N SER A 186 -2.71 6.84 12.21
CA SER A 186 -2.11 7.19 10.93
C SER A 186 -2.62 8.53 10.39
N ILE A 187 -1.75 9.22 9.67
CA ILE A 187 -2.06 10.45 8.93
C ILE A 187 -1.63 10.22 7.49
N ALA A 188 -2.51 10.44 6.52
CA ALA A 188 -2.23 10.17 5.13
C ALA A 188 -2.60 11.32 4.20
N CYS A 189 -1.83 11.45 3.12
CA CYS A 189 -2.01 12.46 2.08
C CYS A 189 -1.69 11.87 0.72
N GLY A 190 -2.49 12.21 -0.31
CA GLY A 190 -2.28 11.77 -1.68
C GLY A 190 -1.13 12.52 -2.35
N VAL A 191 -0.54 11.88 -3.37
CA VAL A 191 0.42 12.47 -4.31
C VAL A 191 -0.14 12.27 -5.72
N PHE A 192 -0.23 13.35 -6.50
CA PHE A 192 -0.91 13.36 -7.78
C PHE A 192 0.05 13.59 -8.95
N GLY A 193 -0.34 13.08 -10.10
CA GLY A 193 0.38 13.25 -11.36
C GLY A 193 -0.24 14.29 -12.29
N PRO A 194 0.32 14.46 -13.51
CA PRO A 194 -0.08 15.54 -14.45
C PRO A 194 -1.50 15.40 -14.99
N GLN A 195 -2.11 14.22 -14.90
CA GLN A 195 -3.46 13.94 -15.40
C GLN A 195 -4.48 13.81 -14.26
N ASP A 196 -4.21 14.44 -13.12
CA ASP A 196 -5.00 14.33 -11.90
C ASP A 196 -5.12 12.91 -11.32
N GLU A 197 -4.30 11.99 -11.79
CA GLU A 197 -4.26 10.63 -11.28
C GLU A 197 -3.59 10.58 -9.91
N LEU A 198 -4.14 9.79 -8.99
CA LEU A 198 -3.52 9.49 -7.71
C LEU A 198 -2.34 8.52 -7.94
N LEU A 199 -1.11 9.02 -7.90
CA LEU A 199 0.11 8.23 -8.08
C LEU A 199 0.43 7.36 -6.86
N GLY A 200 0.08 7.85 -5.68
CA GLY A 200 0.30 7.13 -4.43
C GLY A 200 -0.15 7.92 -3.21
N VAL A 201 -0.01 7.31 -2.05
CA VAL A 201 -0.40 7.89 -0.76
C VAL A 201 0.77 7.80 0.20
N ILE A 202 1.22 8.94 0.73
CA ILE A 202 2.20 8.98 1.81
C ILE A 202 1.45 8.97 3.14
N CYS A 203 1.91 8.11 4.05
CA CYS A 203 1.30 7.87 5.34
C CYS A 203 2.35 7.94 6.45
N LEU A 204 2.06 8.70 7.50
CA LEU A 204 2.75 8.64 8.78
C LEU A 204 2.00 7.69 9.69
N THR A 205 2.70 6.75 10.34
CA THR A 205 2.10 5.75 11.23
C THR A 205 2.90 5.63 12.52
N GLY A 206 2.18 5.54 13.64
CA GLY A 206 2.79 5.34 14.95
C GLY A 206 1.75 5.08 16.03
N LEU A 207 2.18 5.02 17.31
CA LEU A 207 1.27 4.80 18.43
C LEU A 207 0.30 5.96 18.61
N GLY A 208 -0.98 5.66 18.78
CA GLY A 208 -2.07 6.62 18.91
C GLY A 208 -1.87 7.68 19.99
N ILE A 209 -1.18 7.31 21.09
CA ILE A 209 -0.85 8.24 22.18
C ILE A 209 0.02 9.42 21.70
N ARG A 210 0.82 9.24 20.66
CA ARG A 210 1.67 10.29 20.09
C ARG A 210 0.94 11.16 19.05
N PHE A 211 -0.22 10.71 18.58
CA PHE A 211 -1.07 11.42 17.60
C PHE A 211 -2.14 12.25 18.30
N GLN A 212 -1.81 12.88 19.46
CA GLN A 212 -2.70 13.85 20.12
C GLN A 212 -3.05 14.99 19.17
N ARG A 213 -4.19 15.66 19.41
CA ARG A 213 -4.76 16.66 18.47
C ARG A 213 -3.72 17.64 17.94
N LYS A 214 -2.92 18.28 18.82
CA LYS A 214 -1.90 19.25 18.43
C LYS A 214 -0.78 18.62 17.61
N ALA A 215 -0.19 17.51 18.09
CA ALA A 215 0.87 16.79 17.39
C ALA A 215 0.39 16.27 16.03
N ALA A 216 -0.83 15.74 15.95
CA ALA A 216 -1.42 15.28 14.68
C ALA A 216 -1.62 16.44 13.68
N GLN A 217 -1.96 17.63 14.15
CA GLN A 217 -2.07 18.81 13.29
C GLN A 217 -0.70 19.25 12.76
N GLU A 218 0.33 19.29 13.61
CA GLU A 218 1.69 19.65 13.22
C GLU A 218 2.28 18.63 12.22
N MET A 219 2.19 17.33 12.53
CA MET A 219 2.60 16.25 11.61
C MET A 219 1.82 16.28 10.30
N GLY A 220 0.52 16.55 10.37
CA GLY A 220 -0.35 16.67 9.21
C GLY A 220 0.05 17.82 8.30
N ALA A 221 0.38 18.99 8.86
CA ALA A 221 0.86 20.13 8.10
C ALA A 221 2.20 19.82 7.38
N THR A 222 3.13 19.19 8.08
CA THR A 222 4.42 18.74 7.52
C THR A 222 4.21 17.74 6.38
N LEU A 223 3.31 16.76 6.56
CA LEU A 223 2.98 15.78 5.53
C LEU A 223 2.33 16.43 4.31
N LEU A 224 1.37 17.33 4.54
CA LEU A 224 0.67 18.04 3.47
C LEU A 224 1.65 18.81 2.59
N GLU A 225 2.54 19.60 3.20
CA GLU A 225 3.56 20.36 2.50
C GLU A 225 4.50 19.45 1.69
N ALA A 226 4.92 18.32 2.26
CA ALA A 226 5.77 17.35 1.58
C ALA A 226 5.07 16.72 0.35
N CYS A 227 3.79 16.36 0.48
CA CYS A 227 2.99 15.83 -0.63
C CYS A 227 2.73 16.87 -1.72
N GLN A 228 2.48 18.13 -1.35
CA GLN A 228 2.34 19.23 -2.32
C GLN A 228 3.62 19.45 -3.13
N ARG A 229 4.77 19.50 -2.46
CA ARG A 229 6.07 19.61 -3.15
C ARG A 229 6.31 18.43 -4.10
N LEU A 230 6.07 17.20 -3.62
CA LEU A 230 6.27 16.01 -4.44
C LEU A 230 5.32 15.97 -5.64
N THR A 231 4.05 16.33 -5.46
CA THR A 231 3.08 16.48 -6.55
C THR A 231 3.56 17.49 -7.59
N GLY A 232 4.04 18.66 -7.16
CA GLY A 232 4.58 19.66 -8.08
C GLY A 232 5.81 19.16 -8.86
N VAL A 233 6.73 18.44 -8.21
CA VAL A 233 7.90 17.81 -8.88
C VAL A 233 7.47 16.78 -9.92
N LEU A 234 6.38 16.03 -9.64
CA LEU A 234 5.83 15.02 -10.55
C LEU A 234 4.90 15.60 -11.61
N GLY A 235 4.70 16.93 -11.63
CA GLY A 235 3.91 17.66 -12.63
C GLY A 235 2.40 17.65 -12.35
N GLY A 236 1.97 17.25 -11.15
CA GLY A 236 0.56 17.28 -10.75
C GLY A 236 0.09 18.67 -10.30
N ASP A 237 -1.22 18.89 -10.31
CA ASP A 237 -1.87 20.11 -9.83
C ASP A 237 -2.08 20.07 -8.31
N LEU A 238 -2.08 21.24 -7.68
CA LEU A 238 -2.25 21.40 -6.23
C LEU A 238 -3.70 21.60 -5.81
N HIS A 239 -4.65 21.64 -6.72
CA HIS A 239 -6.06 21.90 -6.39
C HIS A 239 -6.69 20.86 -5.46
N HIS A 240 -6.19 19.61 -5.47
CA HIS A 240 -6.62 18.54 -4.58
C HIS A 240 -6.36 18.83 -3.09
N TYR A 241 -5.43 19.74 -2.80
CA TYR A 241 -5.08 20.13 -1.43
C TYR A 241 -5.83 21.38 -0.95
N ALA A 242 -6.51 22.09 -1.85
CA ALA A 242 -7.33 23.23 -1.48
C ALA A 242 -8.58 22.75 -0.72
N SER A 243 -8.84 23.32 0.47
CA SER A 243 -10.11 23.11 1.18
C SER A 243 -11.25 23.48 0.24
N ARG A 244 -12.05 22.52 -0.21
CA ARG A 244 -13.28 22.80 -0.94
C ARG A 244 -14.22 23.53 0.02
N LYS A 245 -14.27 24.86 -0.06
CA LYS A 245 -15.31 25.65 0.60
C LYS A 245 -16.64 25.05 0.14
N THR A 246 -17.46 24.62 1.10
CA THR A 246 -18.81 24.10 0.91
C THR A 246 -19.55 24.97 -0.08
N VAL A 247 -19.77 24.48 -1.30
CA VAL A 247 -20.77 25.08 -2.19
C VAL A 247 -22.11 24.78 -1.54
N ARG A 248 -22.66 25.76 -0.81
CA ARG A 248 -24.03 25.69 -0.32
C ARG A 248 -24.92 25.58 -1.54
N THR A 249 -25.36 24.35 -1.83
CA THR A 249 -26.47 24.11 -2.76
C THR A 249 -27.69 24.80 -2.16
N ARG A 250 -28.10 25.92 -2.78
CA ARG A 250 -29.40 26.53 -2.50
C ARG A 250 -30.47 25.47 -2.77
N ALA A 251 -31.20 25.11 -1.73
CA ALA A 251 -32.41 24.30 -1.86
C ALA A 251 -33.34 24.94 -2.90
N PRO A 252 -34.00 24.16 -3.78
CA PRO A 252 -34.99 24.69 -4.69
C PRO A 252 -36.17 25.23 -3.86
N VAL A 253 -36.50 26.50 -4.08
CA VAL A 253 -37.70 27.15 -3.55
C VAL A 253 -38.90 26.42 -4.15
N ARG A 254 -39.65 25.69 -3.32
CA ARG A 254 -40.97 25.15 -3.71
C ARG A 254 -41.90 26.34 -3.91
N ARG A 255 -42.44 26.46 -5.12
CA ARG A 255 -43.70 27.17 -5.41
C ARG A 255 -44.87 26.18 -5.36
#